data_75c4b22d7a6d51e05ddffb98088a5e59
#
_entry.id   75c4b22d7a6d51e05ddffb98088a5e59
#
_cell.length_a   1.000
_cell.length_b   1.000
_cell.length_c   1.000
_cell.angle_alpha   90.00
_cell.angle_beta   90.00
_cell.angle_gamma   90.00
#
_symmetry.space_group_name_H-M   'P 1'
#
loop_
_entity.id
_entity.type
_entity.pdbx_description
1 polymer ?
#
loop_
_entity_poly.entity_id
_entity_poly.type
_entity_poly.pdbx_seq_one_letter_code
_entity_poly.pdbx_strand_id
1 'polypeptide(L)'
;MVSQEFTVKNPTGIHARPASMLTQLCSGLEDEIKIITEKGLTINPKSILSVLMGAMVKGMHITVQVEGEHEEESLKKIMDLLESFEE
;
A
#
# COMPACT_ATOMS: atom_id res chain seq x y z
N MET A 1 -12.23 -8.23 8.17
CA MET A 1 -11.37 -7.63 7.13
C MET A 1 -11.94 -6.31 6.68
N VAL A 2 -11.08 -5.30 6.56
CA VAL A 2 -11.48 -4.00 6.02
C VAL A 2 -10.67 -3.71 4.77
N SER A 3 -11.22 -2.89 3.87
CA SER A 3 -10.53 -2.53 2.64
C SER A 3 -10.88 -1.12 2.22
N GLN A 4 -10.02 -0.52 1.42
CA GLN A 4 -10.27 0.81 0.88
C GLN A 4 -9.54 0.95 -0.45
N GLU A 5 -10.22 1.58 -1.42
CA GLU A 5 -9.63 1.85 -2.71
C GLU A 5 -8.84 3.14 -2.67
N PHE A 6 -7.80 3.19 -3.50
CA PHE A 6 -6.95 4.36 -3.59
C PHE A 6 -6.44 4.47 -5.02
N THR A 7 -6.34 5.69 -5.52
CA THR A 7 -5.73 5.96 -6.82
C THR A 7 -4.37 6.59 -6.58
N VAL A 8 -3.33 5.96 -7.13
CA VAL A 8 -1.96 6.46 -6.97
C VAL A 8 -1.88 7.83 -7.62
N LYS A 9 -1.52 8.85 -6.85
CA LYS A 9 -1.56 10.24 -7.31
C LYS A 9 -0.21 10.91 -7.46
N ASN A 10 0.81 10.39 -6.78
CA ASN A 10 2.13 11.02 -6.86
C ASN A 10 2.80 10.73 -8.20
N PRO A 11 3.53 11.71 -8.77
CA PRO A 11 4.05 11.61 -10.14
C PRO A 11 4.91 10.39 -10.43
N THR A 12 5.75 9.98 -9.49
CA THR A 12 6.64 8.84 -9.69
C THR A 12 6.03 7.50 -9.28
N GLY A 13 4.81 7.53 -8.73
CA GLY A 13 4.16 6.30 -8.25
C GLY A 13 4.80 5.75 -7.00
N ILE A 14 4.47 4.52 -6.68
CA ILE A 14 5.01 3.86 -5.48
C ILE A 14 6.34 3.19 -5.88
N HIS A 15 7.36 4.02 -6.00
CA HIS A 15 8.69 3.59 -6.43
C HIS A 15 9.66 3.78 -5.26
N ALA A 16 10.91 3.67 -5.45
CA ALA A 16 12.01 3.71 -4.44
C ALA A 16 11.65 4.21 -3.04
N ARG A 17 11.58 5.54 -2.84
CA ARG A 17 11.34 6.11 -1.51
C ARG A 17 9.94 5.82 -0.96
N PRO A 18 8.87 6.07 -1.72
CA PRO A 18 7.54 5.71 -1.25
C PRO A 18 7.41 4.22 -0.94
N ALA A 19 8.00 3.35 -1.76
CA ALA A 19 7.96 1.92 -1.51
C ALA A 19 8.65 1.56 -0.20
N SER A 20 9.80 2.17 0.06
CA SER A 20 10.53 1.93 1.30
C SER A 20 9.73 2.39 2.51
N MET A 21 9.10 3.55 2.44
CA MET A 21 8.30 4.08 3.53
C MET A 21 7.08 3.20 3.79
N LEU A 22 6.43 2.75 2.73
CA LEU A 22 5.26 1.87 2.85
C LEU A 22 5.65 0.55 3.51
N THR A 23 6.76 -0.04 3.07
CA THR A 23 7.24 -1.31 3.62
C THR A 23 7.61 -1.16 5.10
N GLN A 24 8.28 -0.06 5.47
CA GLN A 24 8.64 0.17 6.86
C GLN A 24 7.41 0.26 7.75
N LEU A 25 6.40 1.00 7.31
CA LEU A 25 5.16 1.10 8.07
C LEU A 25 4.48 -0.26 8.21
N CYS A 26 4.29 -0.95 7.10
CA CYS A 26 3.55 -2.21 7.11
C CYS A 26 4.27 -3.31 7.88
N SER A 27 5.60 -3.31 7.84
CA SER A 27 6.38 -4.30 8.58
C SER A 27 6.22 -4.16 10.09
N GLY A 28 5.88 -2.98 10.56
CA GLY A 28 5.64 -2.73 11.97
C GLY A 28 4.22 -3.05 12.43
N LEU A 29 3.33 -3.39 11.48
CA LEU A 29 1.94 -3.72 11.80
C LEU A 29 1.78 -5.23 11.86
N GLU A 30 1.05 -5.70 12.89
CA GLU A 30 0.86 -7.14 13.08
C GLU A 30 -0.21 -7.72 12.15
N ASP A 31 -1.12 -6.88 11.69
CA ASP A 31 -2.22 -7.34 10.85
C ASP A 31 -1.74 -7.83 9.49
N GLU A 32 -2.55 -8.69 8.87
CA GLU A 32 -2.26 -9.15 7.52
C GLU A 32 -2.69 -8.09 6.53
N ILE A 33 -1.78 -7.68 5.65
CA ILE A 33 -2.02 -6.58 4.72
C ILE A 33 -1.76 -7.05 3.29
N LYS A 34 -2.69 -6.71 2.40
CA LYS A 34 -2.56 -7.00 0.98
C LYS A 34 -2.95 -5.78 0.18
N ILE A 35 -2.26 -5.56 -0.93
CA ILE A 35 -2.63 -4.52 -1.89
C ILE A 35 -2.94 -5.24 -3.20
N ILE A 36 -4.13 -5.00 -3.74
CA ILE A 36 -4.54 -5.61 -4.99
C ILE A 36 -4.61 -4.53 -6.05
N THR A 37 -3.86 -4.71 -7.14
CA THR A 37 -3.84 -3.73 -8.22
C THR A 37 -4.99 -3.94 -9.19
N GLU A 38 -5.27 -2.93 -10.00
CA GLU A 38 -6.32 -3.04 -11.02
C GLU A 38 -6.02 -4.11 -12.05
N LYS A 39 -4.76 -4.55 -12.14
CA LYS A 39 -4.36 -5.63 -13.04
C LYS A 39 -4.49 -7.01 -12.40
N GLY A 40 -4.98 -7.07 -11.18
CA GLY A 40 -5.21 -8.33 -10.49
C GLY A 40 -4.01 -8.87 -9.72
N LEU A 41 -2.92 -8.12 -9.66
CA LEU A 41 -1.75 -8.53 -8.88
C LEU A 41 -2.00 -8.31 -7.39
N THR A 42 -1.61 -9.29 -6.59
CA THR A 42 -1.65 -9.17 -5.13
C THR A 42 -0.23 -8.87 -4.64
N ILE A 43 -0.09 -7.75 -3.95
CA ILE A 43 1.19 -7.27 -3.45
C ILE A 43 1.24 -7.43 -1.94
N ASN A 44 2.38 -7.92 -1.42
CA ASN A 44 2.62 -7.95 0.00
C ASN A 44 3.41 -6.70 0.39
N PRO A 45 2.76 -5.69 1.00
CA PRO A 45 3.45 -4.42 1.29
C PRO A 45 4.52 -4.53 2.38
N LYS A 46 4.61 -5.67 3.06
CA LYS A 46 5.69 -5.91 4.03
C LYS A 46 7.00 -6.32 3.33
N SER A 47 6.95 -6.55 2.01
CA SER A 47 8.12 -6.89 1.20
C SER A 47 8.40 -5.79 0.20
N ILE A 48 9.57 -5.15 0.29
CA ILE A 48 9.95 -4.09 -0.65
C ILE A 48 10.00 -4.60 -2.08
N LEU A 49 10.47 -5.82 -2.27
CA LEU A 49 10.54 -6.42 -3.60
C LEU A 49 9.14 -6.58 -4.18
N SER A 50 8.19 -7.06 -3.38
CA SER A 50 6.82 -7.24 -3.82
C SER A 50 6.20 -5.89 -4.23
N VAL A 51 6.44 -4.84 -3.43
CA VAL A 51 5.93 -3.50 -3.73
C VAL A 51 6.48 -3.01 -5.07
N LEU A 52 7.77 -3.14 -5.28
CA LEU A 52 8.41 -2.68 -6.51
C LEU A 52 7.94 -3.46 -7.72
N MET A 53 7.75 -4.77 -7.57
CA MET A 53 7.27 -5.61 -8.67
C MET A 53 5.83 -5.31 -9.06
N GLY A 54 5.08 -4.70 -8.16
CA GLY A 54 3.69 -4.32 -8.44
C GLY A 54 3.56 -3.18 -9.44
N ALA A 55 4.66 -2.44 -9.66
CA ALA A 55 4.69 -1.34 -10.64
C ALA A 55 3.49 -0.38 -10.49
N MET A 56 3.25 0.07 -9.25
CA MET A 56 2.13 0.97 -8.96
C MET A 56 2.46 2.38 -9.42
N VAL A 57 1.99 2.72 -10.62
CA VAL A 57 2.28 4.00 -11.27
C VAL A 57 1.13 5.00 -11.06
N LYS A 58 1.41 6.27 -11.33
CA LYS A 58 0.41 7.32 -11.19
C LYS A 58 -0.84 6.98 -12.00
N GLY A 59 -2.00 7.15 -11.38
CA GLY A 59 -3.29 6.88 -12.01
C GLY A 59 -3.80 5.46 -11.79
N MET A 60 -2.96 4.57 -11.30
CA MET A 60 -3.37 3.19 -11.07
C MET A 60 -4.32 3.09 -9.87
N HIS A 61 -5.38 2.33 -10.02
CA HIS A 61 -6.31 2.05 -8.92
C HIS A 61 -5.85 0.82 -8.17
N ILE A 62 -5.78 0.94 -6.86
CA ILE A 62 -5.39 -0.17 -6.00
C ILE A 62 -6.39 -0.30 -4.85
N THR A 63 -6.46 -1.49 -4.27
CA THR A 63 -7.29 -1.76 -3.11
C THR A 63 -6.40 -2.26 -1.98
N VAL A 64 -6.45 -1.58 -0.84
CA VAL A 64 -5.69 -1.97 0.35
C VAL A 64 -6.63 -2.78 1.24
N GLN A 65 -6.23 -4.01 1.58
CA GLN A 65 -7.00 -4.90 2.45
C GLN A 65 -6.21 -5.19 3.71
N VAL A 66 -6.86 -5.10 4.86
CA VAL A 66 -6.22 -5.38 6.15
C VAL A 66 -7.11 -6.29 6.96
N GLU A 67 -6.51 -7.32 7.57
CA GLU A 67 -7.24 -8.25 8.41
C GLU A 67 -6.46 -8.50 9.70
N GLY A 68 -7.11 -8.34 10.85
CA GLY A 68 -6.49 -8.55 12.14
C GLY A 68 -7.18 -7.77 13.25
N GLU A 69 -6.62 -7.84 14.45
CA GLU A 69 -7.20 -7.19 15.63
C GLU A 69 -7.26 -5.67 15.51
N HIS A 70 -6.31 -5.07 14.81
CA HIS A 70 -6.21 -3.63 14.68
C HIS A 70 -6.43 -3.19 13.23
N GLU A 71 -7.24 -3.93 12.51
CA GLU A 71 -7.38 -3.74 11.07
C GLU A 71 -7.81 -2.33 10.66
N GLU A 72 -8.74 -1.72 11.40
CA GLU A 72 -9.21 -0.38 11.05
C GLU A 72 -8.13 0.68 11.28
N GLU A 73 -7.42 0.57 12.41
CA GLU A 73 -6.34 1.49 12.74
C GLU A 73 -5.19 1.35 11.75
N SER A 74 -4.84 0.11 11.42
CA SER A 74 -3.77 -0.16 10.47
C SER A 74 -4.11 0.37 9.08
N LEU A 75 -5.35 0.15 8.64
CA LEU A 75 -5.79 0.66 7.34
C LEU A 75 -5.67 2.18 7.30
N LYS A 76 -6.11 2.87 8.36
CA LYS A 76 -6.02 4.31 8.41
C LYS A 76 -4.58 4.80 8.29
N LYS A 77 -3.66 4.15 9.00
CA LYS A 77 -2.24 4.52 8.94
C LYS A 77 -1.68 4.36 7.53
N ILE A 78 -2.04 3.27 6.86
CA ILE A 78 -1.58 3.02 5.50
C ILE A 78 -2.16 4.06 4.54
N MET A 79 -3.44 4.34 4.65
CA MET A 79 -4.09 5.31 3.76
C MET A 79 -3.53 6.72 3.97
N ASP A 80 -3.27 7.10 5.23
CA ASP A 80 -2.68 8.40 5.52
C ASP A 80 -1.29 8.53 4.89
N LEU A 81 -0.50 7.45 4.94
CA LEU A 81 0.82 7.46 4.32
C LEU A 81 0.71 7.60 2.80
N LEU A 82 -0.17 6.80 2.18
CA LEU A 82 -0.35 6.85 0.72
C LEU A 82 -0.80 8.25 0.27
N GLU A 83 -1.69 8.88 1.04
CA GLU A 83 -2.15 10.23 0.75
C GLU A 83 -1.04 11.26 0.87
N SER A 84 -0.04 11.00 1.69
CA SER A 84 1.03 11.95 1.96
C SER A 84 2.12 12.01 0.88
N PHE A 85 2.17 11.04 -0.01
CA PHE A 85 3.20 11.01 -1.05
C PHE A 85 2.97 12.11 -2.09
N GLU A 86 4.02 12.88 -2.35
CA GLU A 86 3.96 14.00 -3.29
C GLU A 86 4.93 13.86 -4.46
N GLU A 87 5.91 12.99 -4.34
CA GLU A 87 6.93 12.80 -5.40
C GLU A 87 6.46 11.90 -6.52
#